data_aae2b998f26ce292f88926acab7341f7
#
_entry.id   aae2b998f26ce292f88926acab7341f7
#
_cell.length_a   1.000
_cell.length_b   1.000
_cell.length_c   1.000
_cell.angle_alpha   90.00
_cell.angle_beta   90.00
_cell.angle_gamma   90.00
#
_symmetry.space_group_name_H-M   'P 1'
#
loop_
_entity.id
_entity.type
_entity.pdbx_description
1 polymer ?
#
loop_
_entity_poly.entity_id
_entity_poly.type
_entity_poly.pdbx_seq_one_letter_code
_entity_poly.pdbx_strand_id
1 'polypeptide(L)'
;FTNRTYDVAADATLPVVCYNSCDACGGDDGGGGTNDMFDVTFNVNTENITVGPNGMFLGGGVFGDAMAHAMSDDDGDGTYSVTVTVASGTSGNYIFLNSPNDGNDWGAKENLAGLPCSDPGNWDDRILAPVTENTTISTCFGQCSTDGTCEAPPATYAVTFQVDMSEYTGTYGTVNLNGSFAGWCGACIPMDDSDADGIYTVTVDIAPDT
;
A
#
# COMPACT_ATOMS: atom_id res chain seq x y z
N PHE A 1 33.64 -19.08 -22.23
CA PHE A 1 33.69 -20.19 -21.24
C PHE A 1 35.11 -20.25 -20.69
N THR A 2 35.32 -20.00 -19.39
CA THR A 2 36.56 -20.20 -18.68
C THR A 2 36.56 -21.62 -18.12
N ASN A 3 37.57 -22.41 -18.42
CA ASN A 3 37.75 -23.73 -17.82
C ASN A 3 38.12 -23.60 -16.35
N ARG A 4 37.68 -24.52 -15.51
CA ARG A 4 38.14 -24.64 -14.13
C ARG A 4 39.60 -25.06 -14.12
N THR A 5 40.41 -24.39 -13.29
CA THR A 5 41.82 -24.71 -13.10
C THR A 5 42.04 -25.11 -11.66
N TYR A 6 42.84 -26.15 -11.43
CA TYR A 6 43.27 -26.62 -10.13
C TYR A 6 44.76 -26.78 -10.10
N ASP A 7 45.44 -26.27 -9.08
CA ASP A 7 46.82 -26.57 -8.78
C ASP A 7 46.86 -27.78 -7.85
N VAL A 8 47.38 -28.91 -8.35
CA VAL A 8 47.46 -30.15 -7.60
C VAL A 8 48.92 -30.40 -7.20
N ALA A 9 49.23 -30.19 -5.91
CA ALA A 9 50.57 -30.46 -5.36
C ALA A 9 50.70 -31.80 -4.62
N ALA A 10 49.55 -32.52 -4.43
CA ALA A 10 49.48 -33.84 -3.79
C ALA A 10 48.20 -34.55 -4.22
N ASP A 11 48.04 -35.84 -3.88
CA ASP A 11 46.80 -36.55 -4.07
C ASP A 11 45.65 -35.85 -3.32
N ALA A 12 44.61 -35.43 -4.03
CA ALA A 12 43.49 -34.73 -3.48
C ALA A 12 42.16 -35.18 -4.10
N THR A 13 41.11 -35.27 -3.30
CA THR A 13 39.74 -35.40 -3.77
C THR A 13 39.15 -34.02 -3.95
N LEU A 14 38.81 -33.66 -5.16
CA LEU A 14 38.19 -32.36 -5.45
C LEU A 14 36.74 -32.36 -4.99
N PRO A 15 36.24 -31.24 -4.51
CA PRO A 15 34.83 -31.10 -4.12
C PRO A 15 33.89 -31.35 -5.28
N VAL A 16 32.71 -31.90 -5.00
CA VAL A 16 31.64 -32.04 -5.99
C VAL A 16 31.15 -30.64 -6.36
N VAL A 17 31.09 -30.36 -7.66
CA VAL A 17 30.61 -29.08 -8.18
C VAL A 17 29.53 -29.31 -9.24
N CYS A 18 28.58 -28.41 -9.33
CA CYS A 18 27.47 -28.50 -10.27
C CYS A 18 27.94 -28.30 -11.72
N TYR A 19 27.31 -28.99 -12.65
CA TYR A 19 27.50 -28.74 -14.07
C TYR A 19 27.06 -27.32 -14.41
N ASN A 20 27.91 -26.57 -15.07
CA ASN A 20 27.68 -25.17 -15.46
C ASN A 20 27.61 -24.17 -14.28
N SER A 21 28.11 -24.51 -13.09
CA SER A 21 28.28 -23.64 -11.93
C SER A 21 29.67 -23.82 -11.32
N CYS A 22 30.13 -22.82 -10.55
CA CYS A 22 31.38 -22.91 -9.75
C CYS A 22 31.10 -23.33 -8.30
N ASP A 23 29.84 -23.50 -7.93
CA ASP A 23 29.41 -23.79 -6.57
C ASP A 23 29.19 -25.29 -6.34
N ALA A 24 29.21 -25.73 -5.07
CA ALA A 24 28.91 -27.09 -4.68
C ALA A 24 27.46 -27.47 -5.01
N CYS A 25 27.22 -28.69 -5.48
CA CYS A 25 25.87 -29.18 -5.73
C CYS A 25 25.17 -29.62 -4.44
N GLY A 26 24.06 -29.00 -4.09
CA GLY A 26 23.10 -29.52 -3.13
C GLY A 26 23.59 -29.64 -1.69
N GLY A 27 23.51 -28.57 -0.99
CA GLY A 27 23.39 -28.50 0.45
C GLY A 27 22.43 -27.37 0.75
N ASP A 28 21.55 -27.55 1.70
CA ASP A 28 20.69 -26.52 2.30
C ASP A 28 21.53 -25.43 3.04
N ASP A 29 22.53 -24.90 2.41
CA ASP A 29 23.44 -23.91 2.99
C ASP A 29 23.22 -22.58 2.27
N GLY A 30 22.26 -21.78 2.73
CA GLY A 30 22.16 -20.32 2.72
C GLY A 30 22.87 -19.47 1.69
N GLY A 31 23.19 -19.98 0.49
CA GLY A 31 23.84 -19.27 -0.60
C GLY A 31 22.94 -19.19 -1.82
N GLY A 32 22.27 -18.04 -2.04
CA GLY A 32 21.31 -17.78 -3.08
C GLY A 32 21.73 -18.19 -4.48
N GLY A 33 21.36 -19.40 -4.90
CA GLY A 33 21.32 -19.79 -6.30
C GLY A 33 20.17 -19.07 -6.99
N THR A 34 20.31 -18.74 -8.28
CA THR A 34 19.37 -17.97 -9.09
C THR A 34 17.99 -18.62 -9.29
N ASN A 35 17.66 -19.70 -8.55
CA ASN A 35 16.39 -20.42 -8.59
C ASN A 35 15.75 -20.64 -7.20
N ASP A 36 16.28 -20.04 -6.14
CA ASP A 36 15.65 -20.16 -4.82
C ASP A 36 14.34 -19.38 -4.83
N MET A 37 13.31 -19.99 -4.26
CA MET A 37 11.99 -19.37 -4.10
C MET A 37 11.75 -19.13 -2.61
N PHE A 38 11.23 -17.98 -2.29
CA PHE A 38 10.93 -17.59 -0.92
C PHE A 38 9.47 -17.19 -0.77
N ASP A 39 8.90 -17.50 0.36
CA ASP A 39 7.56 -17.09 0.72
C ASP A 39 7.60 -15.71 1.40
N VAL A 40 6.86 -14.77 0.84
CA VAL A 40 6.62 -13.46 1.43
C VAL A 40 5.17 -13.43 1.91
N THR A 41 5.00 -13.33 3.22
CA THR A 41 3.68 -13.16 3.83
C THR A 41 3.43 -11.68 4.07
N PHE A 42 2.36 -11.17 3.49
CA PHE A 42 1.89 -9.80 3.66
C PHE A 42 0.71 -9.79 4.62
N ASN A 43 0.81 -9.00 5.68
CA ASN A 43 -0.26 -8.74 6.63
C ASN A 43 -0.60 -7.26 6.60
N VAL A 44 -1.85 -6.93 6.35
CA VAL A 44 -2.35 -5.56 6.42
C VAL A 44 -3.46 -5.45 7.46
N ASN A 45 -3.21 -4.67 8.51
CA ASN A 45 -4.21 -4.36 9.52
C ASN A 45 -5.14 -3.25 8.98
N THR A 46 -6.44 -3.49 9.09
CA THR A 46 -7.51 -2.64 8.57
C THR A 46 -8.32 -1.93 9.66
N GLU A 47 -7.81 -1.88 10.90
CA GLU A 47 -8.49 -1.32 12.08
C GLU A 47 -9.05 0.09 11.84
N ASN A 48 -8.35 0.89 11.04
CA ASN A 48 -8.70 2.29 10.80
C ASN A 48 -9.55 2.52 9.53
N ILE A 49 -9.98 1.46 8.87
CA ILE A 49 -10.82 1.57 7.67
C ILE A 49 -12.00 0.60 7.75
N THR A 50 -12.98 0.82 6.89
CA THR A 50 -14.02 -0.18 6.63
C THR A 50 -13.66 -0.93 5.36
N VAL A 51 -13.49 -2.24 5.46
CA VAL A 51 -13.23 -3.09 4.29
C VAL A 51 -14.52 -3.21 3.46
N GLY A 52 -14.41 -2.92 2.18
CA GLY A 52 -15.53 -2.99 1.25
C GLY A 52 -15.89 -4.43 0.85
N PRO A 53 -16.98 -4.61 0.08
CA PRO A 53 -17.60 -5.93 -0.15
C PRO A 53 -16.71 -6.92 -0.92
N ASN A 54 -15.73 -6.45 -1.69
CA ASN A 54 -14.84 -7.33 -2.45
C ASN A 54 -13.59 -7.75 -1.66
N GLY A 55 -13.43 -7.26 -0.41
CA GLY A 55 -12.29 -7.60 0.45
C GLY A 55 -11.00 -6.85 0.13
N MET A 56 -9.90 -7.34 0.69
CA MET A 56 -8.58 -6.75 0.52
C MET A 56 -7.76 -7.48 -0.53
N PHE A 57 -6.89 -6.74 -1.23
CA PHE A 57 -6.00 -7.29 -2.25
C PHE A 57 -4.58 -6.72 -2.12
N LEU A 58 -3.61 -7.54 -2.51
CA LEU A 58 -2.23 -7.15 -2.78
C LEU A 58 -2.04 -7.11 -4.30
N GLY A 59 -1.53 -6.02 -4.83
CA GLY A 59 -1.26 -5.83 -6.25
C GLY A 59 -0.19 -4.79 -6.51
N GLY A 60 -0.11 -4.33 -7.74
CA GLY A 60 0.85 -3.32 -8.17
C GLY A 60 2.27 -3.86 -8.39
N GLY A 61 3.07 -3.09 -9.11
CA GLY A 61 4.48 -3.37 -9.33
C GLY A 61 4.80 -4.80 -9.71
N VAL A 62 5.49 -5.51 -8.83
CA VAL A 62 5.95 -6.90 -9.07
C VAL A 62 4.84 -7.95 -8.92
N PHE A 63 3.68 -7.59 -8.36
CA PHE A 63 2.58 -8.52 -8.11
C PHE A 63 1.46 -8.47 -9.14
N GLY A 64 1.46 -7.48 -10.05
CA GLY A 64 0.53 -7.46 -11.16
C GLY A 64 -0.63 -6.46 -10.99
N ASP A 65 -1.84 -6.86 -11.37
CA ASP A 65 -3.01 -5.97 -11.40
C ASP A 65 -3.60 -5.67 -10.02
N ALA A 66 -4.65 -4.83 -9.97
CA ALA A 66 -5.28 -4.39 -8.73
C ALA A 66 -5.98 -5.52 -7.95
N MET A 67 -6.20 -6.68 -8.57
CA MET A 67 -6.80 -7.86 -7.95
C MET A 67 -5.88 -9.09 -8.02
N ALA A 68 -4.57 -8.90 -8.17
CA ALA A 68 -3.63 -9.98 -8.42
C ALA A 68 -3.64 -11.06 -7.32
N HIS A 69 -3.70 -10.64 -6.05
CA HIS A 69 -3.68 -11.56 -4.91
C HIS A 69 -4.76 -11.16 -3.90
N ALA A 70 -5.84 -11.94 -3.83
CA ALA A 70 -6.85 -11.77 -2.78
C ALA A 70 -6.26 -12.12 -1.42
N MET A 71 -6.58 -11.32 -0.41
CA MET A 71 -6.17 -11.52 0.98
C MET A 71 -7.34 -12.03 1.81
N SER A 72 -7.07 -12.78 2.89
CA SER A 72 -8.08 -13.29 3.80
C SER A 72 -7.83 -12.82 5.23
N ASP A 73 -8.93 -12.70 5.99
CA ASP A 73 -8.98 -12.47 7.43
C ASP A 73 -9.80 -13.62 8.03
N ASP A 74 -9.14 -14.78 8.16
CA ASP A 74 -9.82 -16.04 8.52
C ASP A 74 -10.18 -16.13 10.01
N ASP A 75 -9.49 -15.38 10.86
CA ASP A 75 -9.73 -15.32 12.30
C ASP A 75 -10.58 -14.12 12.74
N GLY A 76 -10.82 -13.19 11.82
CA GLY A 76 -11.72 -12.04 12.04
C GLY A 76 -11.12 -10.97 12.94
N ASP A 77 -9.78 -10.86 13.00
CA ASP A 77 -9.09 -9.87 13.83
C ASP A 77 -8.88 -8.51 13.13
N GLY A 78 -9.28 -8.40 11.86
CA GLY A 78 -9.12 -7.21 11.03
C GLY A 78 -7.75 -7.14 10.34
N THR A 79 -6.92 -8.18 10.43
CA THR A 79 -5.65 -8.28 9.73
C THR A 79 -5.78 -9.22 8.54
N TYR A 80 -5.76 -8.67 7.36
CA TYR A 80 -5.83 -9.45 6.12
C TYR A 80 -4.44 -9.95 5.73
N SER A 81 -4.36 -11.21 5.32
CA SER A 81 -3.10 -11.89 5.02
C SER A 81 -3.10 -12.56 3.65
N VAL A 82 -1.93 -12.58 3.00
CA VAL A 82 -1.64 -13.40 1.82
C VAL A 82 -0.17 -13.78 1.79
N THR A 83 0.14 -15.00 1.37
CA THR A 83 1.52 -15.46 1.13
C THR A 83 1.73 -15.65 -0.35
N VAL A 84 2.80 -15.03 -0.88
CA VAL A 84 3.19 -15.12 -2.29
C VAL A 84 4.61 -15.66 -2.37
N THR A 85 4.80 -16.73 -3.15
CA THR A 85 6.12 -17.30 -3.41
C THR A 85 6.80 -16.54 -4.54
N VAL A 86 7.99 -16.00 -4.30
CA VAL A 86 8.76 -15.19 -5.26
C VAL A 86 10.18 -15.73 -5.42
N ALA A 87 10.82 -15.42 -6.55
CA ALA A 87 12.21 -15.79 -6.77
C ALA A 87 13.15 -14.97 -5.88
N SER A 88 14.29 -15.57 -5.50
CA SER A 88 15.39 -14.88 -4.83
C SER A 88 15.77 -13.59 -5.55
N GLY A 89 15.91 -12.50 -4.83
CA GLY A 89 16.25 -11.19 -5.37
C GLY A 89 15.05 -10.39 -5.92
N THR A 90 13.82 -10.94 -5.91
CA THR A 90 12.61 -10.16 -6.28
C THR A 90 12.55 -8.89 -5.45
N SER A 91 12.40 -7.75 -6.11
CA SER A 91 12.30 -6.43 -5.49
C SER A 91 11.51 -5.49 -6.42
N GLY A 92 10.97 -4.44 -5.88
CA GLY A 92 10.19 -3.43 -6.64
C GLY A 92 9.08 -2.83 -5.80
N ASN A 93 7.97 -2.49 -6.45
CA ASN A 93 6.86 -1.85 -5.77
C ASN A 93 5.68 -2.81 -5.60
N TYR A 94 4.84 -2.53 -4.60
CA TYR A 94 3.57 -3.18 -4.34
C TYR A 94 2.62 -2.24 -3.59
N ILE A 95 1.33 -2.57 -3.55
CA ILE A 95 0.33 -1.76 -2.87
C ILE A 95 -0.82 -2.63 -2.35
N PHE A 96 -1.48 -2.20 -1.29
CA PHE A 96 -2.74 -2.80 -0.83
C PHE A 96 -3.93 -2.05 -1.40
N LEU A 97 -5.00 -2.80 -1.72
CA LEU A 97 -6.22 -2.25 -2.28
C LEU A 97 -7.44 -2.70 -1.47
N ASN A 98 -8.34 -1.76 -1.19
CA ASN A 98 -9.58 -2.01 -0.46
C ASN A 98 -10.74 -2.12 -1.45
N SER A 99 -11.20 -3.35 -1.66
CA SER A 99 -12.40 -3.65 -2.45
C SER A 99 -12.37 -3.16 -3.91
N PRO A 100 -11.29 -3.41 -4.67
CA PRO A 100 -11.28 -3.08 -6.09
C PRO A 100 -12.41 -3.81 -6.84
N ASN A 101 -12.95 -3.19 -7.89
CA ASN A 101 -14.02 -3.74 -8.71
C ASN A 101 -13.50 -4.62 -9.85
N ASP A 102 -12.30 -4.35 -10.32
CA ASP A 102 -11.59 -5.12 -11.36
C ASP A 102 -10.07 -4.90 -11.25
N GLY A 103 -9.30 -5.60 -12.09
CA GLY A 103 -7.84 -5.56 -12.10
C GLY A 103 -7.23 -4.19 -12.50
N ASN A 104 -8.04 -3.22 -12.92
CA ASN A 104 -7.59 -1.87 -13.26
C ASN A 104 -8.11 -0.80 -12.29
N ASP A 105 -8.80 -1.19 -11.22
CA ASP A 105 -9.37 -0.26 -10.24
C ASP A 105 -8.31 0.23 -9.24
N TRP A 106 -7.38 1.03 -9.74
CA TRP A 106 -6.34 1.66 -8.93
C TRP A 106 -6.86 2.76 -8.00
N GLY A 107 -8.14 3.16 -8.13
CA GLY A 107 -8.79 4.07 -7.20
C GLY A 107 -9.02 3.46 -5.81
N ALA A 108 -8.99 2.13 -5.72
CA ALA A 108 -9.15 1.38 -4.46
C ALA A 108 -7.86 1.26 -3.64
N LYS A 109 -6.71 1.72 -4.15
CA LYS A 109 -5.42 1.59 -3.47
C LYS A 109 -5.33 2.50 -2.23
N GLU A 110 -4.54 2.09 -1.26
CA GLU A 110 -4.18 2.93 -0.13
C GLU A 110 -3.47 4.23 -0.58
N ASN A 111 -3.60 5.27 0.21
CA ASN A 111 -2.93 6.54 -0.05
C ASN A 111 -1.71 6.69 0.86
N LEU A 112 -0.52 6.64 0.26
CA LEU A 112 0.76 6.79 0.96
C LEU A 112 1.52 8.06 0.54
N ALA A 113 0.88 8.95 -0.21
CA ALA A 113 1.52 10.16 -0.74
C ALA A 113 2.16 10.98 0.39
N GLY A 114 3.45 11.28 0.25
CA GLY A 114 4.22 12.03 1.24
C GLY A 114 4.66 11.24 2.47
N LEU A 115 4.31 9.96 2.58
CA LEU A 115 4.74 9.12 3.70
C LEU A 115 6.12 8.47 3.43
N PRO A 116 6.91 8.18 4.48
CA PRO A 116 8.28 7.68 4.32
C PRO A 116 8.38 6.25 3.75
N CYS A 117 7.30 5.47 3.75
CA CYS A 117 7.25 4.13 3.15
C CYS A 117 6.78 4.11 1.70
N SER A 118 6.48 5.27 1.11
CA SER A 118 6.07 5.38 -0.28
C SER A 118 7.24 5.63 -1.22
N ASP A 119 7.07 5.21 -2.46
CA ASP A 119 7.96 5.56 -3.57
C ASP A 119 7.29 6.61 -4.49
N PRO A 120 7.60 7.91 -4.34
CA PRO A 120 6.99 8.97 -5.16
C PRO A 120 7.26 8.83 -6.66
N GLY A 121 8.31 8.08 -7.02
CA GLY A 121 8.64 7.77 -8.42
C GLY A 121 7.75 6.69 -9.04
N ASN A 122 7.03 5.95 -8.21
CA ASN A 122 6.18 4.82 -8.59
C ASN A 122 4.79 4.93 -7.93
N TRP A 123 4.08 6.02 -8.20
CA TRP A 123 2.69 6.22 -7.79
C TRP A 123 2.45 6.20 -6.28
N ASP A 124 3.45 6.49 -5.48
CA ASP A 124 3.44 6.38 -4.01
C ASP A 124 3.14 4.96 -3.51
N ASP A 125 3.54 3.94 -4.27
CA ASP A 125 3.43 2.54 -3.86
C ASP A 125 4.50 2.18 -2.83
N ARG A 126 4.31 1.08 -2.08
CA ARG A 126 5.28 0.55 -1.13
C ARG A 126 6.49 -0.05 -1.84
N ILE A 127 7.62 -0.09 -1.16
CA ILE A 127 8.87 -0.67 -1.67
C ILE A 127 9.08 -2.05 -1.07
N LEU A 128 9.20 -3.07 -1.93
CA LEU A 128 9.68 -4.40 -1.56
C LEU A 128 11.20 -4.43 -1.72
N ALA A 129 11.92 -4.60 -0.63
CA ALA A 129 13.36 -4.84 -0.66
C ALA A 129 13.66 -6.20 -1.33
N PRO A 130 14.88 -6.40 -1.86
CA PRO A 130 15.25 -7.70 -2.44
C PRO A 130 15.01 -8.85 -1.47
N VAL A 131 14.17 -9.81 -1.86
CA VAL A 131 13.81 -10.97 -1.05
C VAL A 131 14.93 -12.00 -1.12
N THR A 132 15.52 -12.34 0.01
CA THR A 132 16.64 -13.29 0.14
C THR A 132 16.34 -14.45 1.08
N GLU A 133 15.19 -14.42 1.76
CA GLU A 133 14.70 -15.44 2.69
C GLU A 133 13.18 -15.35 2.84
N ASN A 134 12.56 -16.33 3.47
CA ASN A 134 11.14 -16.24 3.83
C ASN A 134 10.92 -15.05 4.76
N THR A 135 9.98 -14.19 4.40
CA THR A 135 9.81 -12.87 5.04
C THR A 135 8.34 -12.63 5.36
N THR A 136 8.08 -12.00 6.50
CA THR A 136 6.75 -11.48 6.85
C THR A 136 6.81 -9.96 6.92
N ILE A 137 5.89 -9.30 6.23
CA ILE A 137 5.72 -7.85 6.21
C ILE A 137 4.37 -7.56 6.86
N SER A 138 4.38 -6.84 7.98
CA SER A 138 3.16 -6.45 8.69
C SER A 138 3.06 -4.92 8.72
N THR A 139 1.91 -4.39 8.32
CA THR A 139 1.69 -2.94 8.25
C THR A 139 0.22 -2.59 8.44
N CYS A 140 -0.10 -1.31 8.53
CA CYS A 140 -1.48 -0.81 8.50
C CYS A 140 -1.81 -0.23 7.13
N PHE A 141 -3.06 -0.39 6.71
CA PHE A 141 -3.54 0.24 5.47
C PHE A 141 -3.40 1.76 5.53
N GLY A 142 -2.73 2.34 4.56
CA GLY A 142 -2.51 3.79 4.47
C GLY A 142 -1.49 4.36 5.46
N GLN A 143 -0.73 3.51 6.17
CA GLN A 143 0.28 3.94 7.16
C GLN A 143 1.61 3.23 6.94
N CYS A 144 2.69 3.76 7.53
CA CYS A 144 4.04 3.21 7.44
C CYS A 144 4.45 2.35 8.64
N SER A 145 3.50 1.77 9.38
CA SER A 145 3.88 0.85 10.45
C SER A 145 4.64 -0.36 9.90
N THR A 146 5.51 -0.93 10.69
CA THR A 146 6.32 -2.10 10.31
C THR A 146 6.04 -3.32 11.18
N ASP A 147 5.09 -3.20 12.12
CA ASP A 147 4.70 -4.23 13.08
C ASP A 147 3.19 -4.53 13.04
N GLY A 148 2.44 -3.84 12.15
CA GLY A 148 0.99 -3.95 12.07
C GLY A 148 0.22 -3.21 13.15
N THR A 149 0.91 -2.45 14.02
CA THR A 149 0.25 -1.57 15.00
C THR A 149 -0.17 -0.28 14.32
N CYS A 150 -1.48 -0.01 14.30
CA CYS A 150 -2.02 1.14 13.60
C CYS A 150 -2.08 2.37 14.52
N GLU A 151 -1.63 3.49 13.99
CA GLU A 151 -1.91 4.78 14.63
C GLU A 151 -3.40 5.11 14.46
N ALA A 152 -4.03 5.60 15.51
CA ALA A 152 -5.41 6.07 15.41
C ALA A 152 -5.49 7.18 14.34
N PRO A 153 -6.56 7.23 13.51
CA PRO A 153 -6.77 8.34 12.61
C PRO A 153 -6.66 9.66 13.37
N PRO A 154 -6.06 10.70 12.78
CA PRO A 154 -6.01 12.00 13.44
C PRO A 154 -7.42 12.44 13.83
N ALA A 155 -7.56 12.91 15.07
CA ALA A 155 -8.85 13.41 15.53
C ALA A 155 -9.33 14.51 14.57
N THR A 156 -10.53 14.36 14.02
CA THR A 156 -11.18 15.43 13.26
C THR A 156 -12.19 16.16 14.12
N TYR A 157 -12.41 17.41 13.80
CA TYR A 157 -13.43 18.22 14.46
C TYR A 157 -14.53 18.56 13.46
N ALA A 158 -15.77 18.29 13.82
CA ALA A 158 -16.92 18.71 13.04
C ALA A 158 -17.06 20.24 13.11
N VAL A 159 -16.67 20.92 12.04
CA VAL A 159 -16.72 22.39 11.93
C VAL A 159 -17.90 22.77 11.05
N THR A 160 -18.83 23.52 11.64
CA THR A 160 -19.99 24.05 10.91
C THR A 160 -19.68 25.45 10.40
N PHE A 161 -19.75 25.60 9.09
CA PHE A 161 -19.62 26.87 8.39
C PHE A 161 -21.01 27.42 8.07
N GLN A 162 -21.16 28.72 8.26
CA GLN A 162 -22.41 29.43 7.93
C GLN A 162 -22.07 30.70 7.17
N VAL A 163 -22.85 30.99 6.13
CA VAL A 163 -22.76 32.25 5.38
C VAL A 163 -24.14 32.84 5.22
N ASP A 164 -24.34 34.07 5.69
CA ASP A 164 -25.54 34.85 5.48
C ASP A 164 -25.48 35.51 4.09
N MET A 165 -26.43 35.14 3.24
CA MET A 165 -26.56 35.64 1.86
C MET A 165 -27.64 36.74 1.76
N SER A 166 -28.29 37.17 2.85
CA SER A 166 -29.40 38.13 2.85
C SER A 166 -29.03 39.52 2.29
N GLU A 167 -27.79 39.91 2.46
CA GLU A 167 -27.27 41.20 1.93
C GLU A 167 -26.82 41.12 0.45
N TYR A 168 -26.75 39.91 -0.12
CA TYR A 168 -26.30 39.73 -1.50
C TYR A 168 -27.45 39.91 -2.49
N THR A 169 -27.40 40.97 -3.29
CA THR A 169 -28.46 41.36 -4.24
C THR A 169 -28.25 40.81 -5.67
N GLY A 170 -27.15 40.10 -5.91
CA GLY A 170 -26.87 39.48 -7.21
C GLY A 170 -27.59 38.15 -7.40
N THR A 171 -27.53 37.63 -8.65
CA THR A 171 -27.95 36.24 -8.89
C THR A 171 -26.81 35.28 -8.60
N TYR A 172 -27.08 34.17 -7.92
CA TYR A 172 -26.13 33.14 -7.62
C TYR A 172 -26.74 31.73 -7.85
N GLY A 173 -25.88 30.74 -8.06
CA GLY A 173 -26.26 29.35 -8.13
C GLY A 173 -26.04 28.67 -6.79
N THR A 174 -25.46 27.47 -6.80
CA THR A 174 -25.11 26.75 -5.59
C THR A 174 -24.02 27.51 -4.81
N VAL A 175 -24.26 27.78 -3.53
CA VAL A 175 -23.24 28.29 -2.61
C VAL A 175 -22.36 27.12 -2.20
N ASN A 176 -21.04 27.30 -2.30
CA ASN A 176 -20.08 26.24 -2.01
C ASN A 176 -19.01 26.74 -1.04
N LEU A 177 -18.67 25.89 -0.06
CA LEU A 177 -17.51 26.08 0.81
C LEU A 177 -16.24 25.60 0.08
N ASN A 178 -15.15 26.35 0.21
CA ASN A 178 -13.86 25.98 -0.36
C ASN A 178 -12.71 26.41 0.57
N GLY A 179 -11.63 25.65 0.57
CA GLY A 179 -10.47 25.90 1.41
C GLY A 179 -9.36 24.88 1.25
N SER A 180 -8.26 25.03 2.00
CA SER A 180 -7.14 24.08 2.03
C SER A 180 -7.59 22.66 2.45
N PHE A 181 -8.50 22.57 3.42
CA PHE A 181 -9.09 21.31 3.90
C PHE A 181 -9.88 20.55 2.81
N ALA A 182 -10.23 21.20 1.70
CA ALA A 182 -10.91 20.61 0.55
C ALA A 182 -10.02 20.57 -0.70
N GLY A 183 -8.71 20.78 -0.55
CA GLY A 183 -7.77 20.82 -1.68
C GLY A 183 -8.11 21.90 -2.73
N TRP A 184 -8.84 22.95 -2.34
CA TRP A 184 -9.31 24.02 -3.23
C TRP A 184 -10.14 23.52 -4.42
N CYS A 185 -10.96 22.48 -4.20
CA CYS A 185 -11.72 21.79 -5.25
C CYS A 185 -12.79 22.63 -5.96
N GLY A 186 -13.06 23.85 -5.51
CA GLY A 186 -14.00 24.79 -6.12
C GLY A 186 -15.45 24.54 -5.73
N ALA A 187 -16.08 23.49 -6.21
CA ALA A 187 -17.53 23.27 -6.10
C ALA A 187 -17.90 21.91 -5.46
N CYS A 188 -17.01 21.28 -4.69
CA CYS A 188 -17.27 19.94 -4.15
C CYS A 188 -17.92 19.92 -2.76
N ILE A 189 -18.06 21.07 -2.07
CA ILE A 189 -18.75 21.15 -0.79
C ILE A 189 -19.93 22.12 -0.89
N PRO A 190 -21.09 21.67 -1.40
CA PRO A 190 -22.29 22.51 -1.44
C PRO A 190 -22.81 22.81 -0.05
N MET A 191 -23.26 24.04 0.17
CA MET A 191 -23.92 24.47 1.38
C MET A 191 -25.45 24.44 1.19
N ASP A 192 -26.17 24.19 2.27
CA ASP A 192 -27.63 24.01 2.28
C ASP A 192 -28.32 25.18 3.01
N ASP A 193 -29.45 25.62 2.45
CA ASP A 193 -30.42 26.57 3.02
C ASP A 193 -31.84 26.00 2.82
N SER A 194 -32.06 24.80 3.39
CA SER A 194 -33.34 24.08 3.22
C SER A 194 -34.49 24.68 4.00
N ASP A 195 -34.19 25.49 5.04
CA ASP A 195 -35.18 26.24 5.81
C ASP A 195 -35.49 27.64 5.24
N ALA A 196 -34.75 28.05 4.20
CA ALA A 196 -34.94 29.27 3.45
C ALA A 196 -34.87 30.54 4.30
N ASP A 197 -33.99 30.56 5.31
CA ASP A 197 -33.75 31.74 6.16
C ASP A 197 -32.66 32.66 5.58
N GLY A 198 -32.02 32.26 4.48
CA GLY A 198 -30.95 32.99 3.79
C GLY A 198 -29.57 32.69 4.36
N ILE A 199 -29.44 31.79 5.33
CA ILE A 199 -28.17 31.37 5.94
C ILE A 199 -27.83 29.97 5.41
N TYR A 200 -26.84 29.90 4.54
CA TYR A 200 -26.32 28.66 4.01
C TYR A 200 -25.38 27.98 5.01
N THR A 201 -25.57 26.68 5.25
CA THR A 201 -24.85 25.92 6.29
C THR A 201 -24.26 24.65 5.72
N VAL A 202 -23.06 24.27 6.19
CA VAL A 202 -22.46 22.95 5.96
C VAL A 202 -21.53 22.58 7.13
N THR A 203 -21.55 21.30 7.52
CA THR A 203 -20.61 20.77 8.51
C THR A 203 -19.59 19.86 7.81
N VAL A 204 -18.31 20.08 8.09
CA VAL A 204 -17.19 19.35 7.51
C VAL A 204 -16.27 18.87 8.63
N ASP A 205 -15.81 17.63 8.56
CA ASP A 205 -14.81 17.10 9.48
C ASP A 205 -13.42 17.58 9.04
N ILE A 206 -12.75 18.34 9.88
CA ILE A 206 -11.44 18.95 9.60
C ILE A 206 -10.41 18.44 10.61
N ALA A 207 -9.27 17.97 10.11
CA ALA A 207 -8.13 17.62 10.95
C ALA A 207 -7.53 18.90 11.61
N PRO A 208 -6.94 18.79 12.81
CA PRO A 208 -6.23 19.91 13.41
C PRO A 208 -5.08 20.37 12.50
N ASP A 209 -4.75 21.66 12.55
CA ASP A 209 -3.61 22.27 11.84
C ASP A 209 -3.67 22.25 10.30
N THR A 210 -4.87 22.22 9.70
CA THR A 210 -5.08 22.34 8.25
C THR A 210 -5.38 23.75 7.75
#